data_1617b728740d1adf54ee620d3b6fca3d
#
_entry.id   1617b728740d1adf54ee620d3b6fca3d
#
_cell.length_a   1.000
_cell.length_b   1.000
_cell.length_c   1.000
_cell.angle_alpha   90.00
_cell.angle_beta   90.00
_cell.angle_gamma   90.00
#
_symmetry.space_group_name_H-M   'P 1'
#
loop_
_entity.id
_entity.type
_entity.pdbx_description
1 polymer ?
#
loop_
_entity_poly.entity_id
_entity_poly.type
_entity_poly.pdbx_seq_one_letter_code
_entity_poly.pdbx_strand_id
1 'polypeptide(L)'
;MQVATDRCPCCNKKFFYYDSRQYFCGSPIRTCRKCGGSYIDKRYHELAIEGLPGSEFSKGSYLFLIALGAYVLYRGIHLIGYRELGMSDTAVSRWLLPVVFTVMGLVLIIGGIIELIRIINGSKAKKWEQKRQQSVARLRNSDYAWKLKQAGYPVPEEYLR
;
A
#
# COMPACT_ATOMS: atom_id res chain seq x y z
N MET A 1 -4.99 -12.26 -10.95
CA MET A 1 -3.88 -11.31 -11.16
C MET A 1 -3.76 -11.04 -12.64
N GLN A 2 -4.09 -9.82 -13.11
CA GLN A 2 -3.91 -9.46 -14.52
C GLN A 2 -2.51 -8.86 -14.67
N VAL A 3 -1.67 -9.48 -15.47
CA VAL A 3 -0.36 -8.96 -15.83
C VAL A 3 -0.55 -7.91 -16.93
N ALA A 4 -0.39 -6.64 -16.62
CA ALA A 4 -0.37 -5.59 -17.62
C ALA A 4 1.03 -5.56 -18.27
N THR A 5 1.06 -5.48 -19.60
CA THR A 5 2.30 -5.37 -20.37
C THR A 5 2.34 -4.03 -21.06
N ASP A 6 3.33 -3.22 -20.72
CA ASP A 6 3.67 -1.99 -21.46
C ASP A 6 4.97 -2.18 -22.25
N ARG A 7 5.17 -1.37 -23.28
CA ARG A 7 6.36 -1.43 -24.11
C ARG A 7 7.12 -0.11 -24.11
N CYS A 8 8.44 -0.21 -24.14
CA CYS A 8 9.28 0.97 -24.29
C CYS A 8 9.02 1.62 -25.65
N PRO A 9 8.71 2.93 -25.73
CA PRO A 9 8.47 3.61 -27.00
C PRO A 9 9.71 3.66 -27.91
N CYS A 10 10.93 3.57 -27.36
CA CYS A 10 12.17 3.65 -28.12
C CYS A 10 12.68 2.29 -28.63
N CYS A 11 12.63 1.24 -27.81
CA CYS A 11 13.24 -0.06 -28.17
C CYS A 11 12.24 -1.24 -28.16
N ASN A 12 10.96 -0.96 -27.99
CA ASN A 12 9.85 -1.92 -27.98
C ASN A 12 10.00 -3.07 -26.94
N LYS A 13 10.93 -2.93 -25.96
CA LYS A 13 11.08 -3.90 -24.89
C LYS A 13 9.80 -3.94 -24.05
N LYS A 14 9.27 -5.13 -23.81
CA LYS A 14 8.12 -5.35 -22.93
C LYS A 14 8.53 -5.15 -21.47
N PHE A 15 7.68 -4.45 -20.71
CA PHE A 15 7.75 -4.37 -19.26
C PHE A 15 6.61 -5.21 -18.68
N PHE A 16 6.94 -6.07 -17.74
CA PHE A 16 5.94 -6.90 -17.05
C PHE A 16 5.65 -6.28 -15.70
N TYR A 17 4.38 -6.06 -15.42
CA TYR A 17 3.89 -5.58 -14.13
C TYR A 17 3.00 -6.65 -13.51
N TYR A 18 3.30 -7.03 -12.29
CA TYR A 18 2.49 -8.01 -11.56
C TYR A 18 1.11 -7.47 -11.19
N ASP A 19 0.99 -6.14 -11.05
CA ASP A 19 -0.27 -5.47 -10.76
C ASP A 19 -0.30 -4.08 -11.37
N SER A 20 -1.23 -3.85 -12.30
CA SER A 20 -1.44 -2.56 -12.95
C SER A 20 -2.11 -1.51 -12.05
N ARG A 21 -2.67 -1.95 -10.90
CA ARG A 21 -3.36 -1.08 -9.92
C ARG A 21 -2.42 -0.55 -8.84
N GLN A 22 -1.15 -0.92 -8.86
CA GLN A 22 -0.19 -0.39 -7.89
C GLN A 22 -0.02 1.10 -8.08
N TYR A 23 -0.22 1.84 -6.99
CA TYR A 23 -0.03 3.28 -6.93
C TYR A 23 1.29 3.60 -6.24
N PHE A 24 2.21 4.18 -6.98
CA PHE A 24 3.49 4.62 -6.46
C PHE A 24 3.59 6.14 -6.52
N CYS A 25 4.04 6.75 -5.41
CA CYS A 25 4.31 8.19 -5.39
C CYS A 25 5.72 8.46 -5.87
N GLY A 26 5.86 9.30 -6.90
CA GLY A 26 7.15 9.66 -7.44
C GLY A 26 7.07 10.11 -8.89
N SER A 27 8.23 10.36 -9.51
CA SER A 27 8.28 10.76 -10.91
C SER A 27 7.70 9.68 -11.83
N PRO A 28 6.70 10.00 -12.67
CA PRO A 28 6.21 9.10 -13.70
C PRO A 28 7.19 8.92 -14.86
N ILE A 29 8.16 9.84 -15.04
CA ILE A 29 9.20 9.71 -16.05
C ILE A 29 10.21 8.67 -15.59
N ARG A 30 10.35 7.57 -16.34
CA ARG A 30 11.30 6.50 -16.10
C ARG A 30 12.23 6.29 -17.27
N THR A 31 13.41 5.79 -17.01
CA THR A 31 14.40 5.44 -18.05
C THR A 31 14.39 3.95 -18.33
N CYS A 32 14.39 3.56 -19.58
CA CYS A 32 14.48 2.18 -19.98
C CYS A 32 15.89 1.63 -19.74
N ARG A 33 16.02 0.57 -18.97
CA ARG A 33 17.33 -0.05 -18.67
C ARG A 33 18.05 -0.63 -19.90
N LYS A 34 17.33 -0.84 -21.01
CA LYS A 34 17.92 -1.42 -22.24
C LYS A 34 18.48 -0.36 -23.18
N CYS A 35 17.72 0.74 -23.41
CA CYS A 35 18.08 1.74 -24.42
C CYS A 35 18.33 3.14 -23.84
N GLY A 36 18.16 3.34 -22.52
CA GLY A 36 18.28 4.67 -21.90
C GLY A 36 17.15 5.65 -22.23
N GLY A 37 16.23 5.31 -23.15
CA GLY A 37 15.12 6.19 -23.52
C GLY A 37 14.14 6.41 -22.36
N SER A 38 13.59 7.62 -22.25
CA SER A 38 12.59 7.96 -21.24
C SER A 38 11.20 7.51 -21.67
N TYR A 39 10.38 7.08 -20.70
CA TYR A 39 8.98 6.71 -20.90
C TYR A 39 8.15 7.09 -19.67
N ILE A 40 6.82 7.20 -19.83
CA ILE A 40 5.89 7.43 -18.73
C ILE A 40 5.42 6.09 -18.18
N ASP A 41 5.60 5.89 -16.86
CA ASP A 41 5.05 4.75 -16.12
C ASP A 41 3.78 5.21 -15.40
N LYS A 42 2.62 4.76 -15.88
CA LYS A 42 1.29 5.13 -15.37
C LYS A 42 1.01 4.73 -13.92
N ARG A 43 1.87 3.91 -13.34
CA ARG A 43 1.76 3.53 -11.91
C ARG A 43 2.36 4.56 -10.97
N TYR A 44 3.20 5.45 -11.51
CA TYR A 44 3.83 6.52 -10.73
C TYR A 44 3.06 7.82 -10.89
N HIS A 45 2.74 8.42 -9.76
CA HIS A 45 1.90 9.60 -9.68
C HIS A 45 2.61 10.73 -8.94
N GLU A 46 2.50 11.94 -9.45
CA GLU A 46 2.98 13.15 -8.78
C GLU A 46 1.92 13.64 -7.80
N LEU A 47 2.23 13.52 -6.50
CA LEU A 47 1.30 13.88 -5.42
C LEU A 47 0.88 15.34 -5.43
N ALA A 48 1.72 16.24 -5.95
CA ALA A 48 1.38 17.65 -6.04
C ALA A 48 0.29 17.94 -7.08
N ILE A 49 0.11 17.05 -8.08
CA ILE A 49 -0.88 17.19 -9.15
C ILE A 49 -2.14 16.37 -8.84
N GLU A 50 -1.97 15.10 -8.53
CA GLU A 50 -3.10 14.16 -8.39
C GLU A 50 -3.66 14.08 -6.97
N GLY A 51 -2.92 14.62 -6.00
CA GLY A 51 -3.31 14.54 -4.59
C GLY A 51 -3.02 13.18 -3.96
N LEU A 52 -3.59 12.96 -2.79
CA LEU A 52 -3.42 11.72 -2.03
C LEU A 52 -4.30 10.62 -2.62
N PRO A 53 -3.79 9.38 -2.73
CA PRO A 53 -4.63 8.26 -3.12
C PRO A 53 -5.75 8.06 -2.09
N GLY A 54 -7.01 8.00 -2.57
CA GLY A 54 -8.20 7.91 -1.72
C GLY A 54 -8.39 6.59 -0.95
N SER A 55 -7.39 5.71 -0.93
CA SER A 55 -7.47 4.37 -0.34
C SER A 55 -6.81 4.25 1.03
N GLU A 56 -6.86 5.29 1.87
CA GLU A 56 -6.45 5.10 3.25
C GLU A 56 -7.56 4.34 4.00
N PHE A 57 -7.19 3.21 4.62
CA PHE A 57 -8.06 2.54 5.57
C PHE A 57 -8.56 3.55 6.62
N SER A 58 -9.86 3.66 6.75
CA SER A 58 -10.48 4.56 7.72
C SER A 58 -10.10 4.13 9.15
N LYS A 59 -10.16 5.07 10.10
CA LYS A 59 -9.96 4.74 11.53
C LYS A 59 -10.86 3.60 11.99
N GLY A 60 -12.07 3.52 11.43
CA GLY A 60 -13.02 2.45 11.71
C GLY A 60 -12.54 1.06 11.28
N SER A 61 -11.77 0.94 10.20
CA SER A 61 -11.22 -0.36 9.75
C SER A 61 -10.23 -0.94 10.75
N TYR A 62 -9.43 -0.10 11.42
CA TYR A 62 -8.49 -0.56 12.44
C TYR A 62 -9.19 -0.95 13.74
N LEU A 63 -10.25 -0.23 14.13
CA LEU A 63 -11.10 -0.63 15.27
C LEU A 63 -11.78 -1.96 14.98
N PHE A 64 -12.27 -2.18 13.77
CA PHE A 64 -12.83 -3.46 13.37
C PHE A 64 -11.79 -4.59 13.42
N LEU A 65 -10.54 -4.34 12.99
CA LEU A 65 -9.45 -5.31 13.09
C LEU A 65 -9.14 -5.71 14.53
N ILE A 66 -9.14 -4.74 15.45
CA ILE A 66 -8.94 -4.99 16.89
C ILE A 66 -10.09 -5.82 17.45
N ALA A 67 -11.34 -5.45 17.13
CA ALA A 67 -12.52 -6.21 17.58
C ALA A 67 -12.54 -7.64 17.04
N LEU A 68 -12.18 -7.83 15.76
CA LEU A 68 -12.03 -9.13 15.14
C LEU A 68 -10.92 -9.94 15.83
N GLY A 69 -9.78 -9.32 16.11
CA GLY A 69 -8.67 -9.94 16.82
C GLY A 69 -9.07 -10.40 18.23
N ALA A 70 -9.83 -9.57 18.97
CA ALA A 70 -10.36 -9.92 20.28
C ALA A 70 -11.33 -11.10 20.22
N TYR A 71 -12.21 -11.13 19.20
CA TYR A 71 -13.11 -12.26 18.98
C TYR A 71 -12.35 -13.55 18.67
N VAL A 72 -11.36 -13.49 17.78
CA VAL A 72 -10.52 -14.65 17.43
C VAL A 72 -9.74 -15.16 18.64
N LEU A 73 -9.18 -14.25 19.44
CA LEU A 73 -8.49 -14.58 20.70
C LEU A 73 -9.43 -15.26 21.69
N TYR A 74 -10.61 -14.70 21.90
CA TYR A 74 -11.65 -15.29 22.76
C TYR A 74 -11.99 -16.72 22.30
N ARG A 75 -12.20 -16.93 21.00
CA ARG A 75 -12.46 -18.26 20.44
C ARG A 75 -11.31 -19.23 20.67
N GLY A 76 -10.05 -18.75 20.51
CA GLY A 76 -8.86 -19.55 20.79
C GLY A 76 -8.81 -20.05 22.24
N ILE A 77 -9.02 -19.14 23.19
CA ILE A 77 -9.03 -19.45 24.64
C ILE A 77 -10.19 -20.40 24.97
N HIS A 78 -11.36 -20.14 24.41
CA HIS A 78 -12.55 -20.96 24.65
C HIS A 78 -12.37 -22.40 24.13
N LEU A 79 -11.68 -22.58 22.99
CA LEU A 79 -11.33 -23.90 22.46
C LEU A 79 -10.37 -24.67 23.39
N ILE A 80 -9.52 -23.98 24.17
CA ILE A 80 -8.68 -24.60 25.19
C ILE A 80 -9.54 -25.16 26.30
N GLY A 81 -10.56 -24.41 26.76
CA GLY A 81 -11.49 -24.87 27.80
C GLY A 81 -12.34 -26.08 27.39
N TYR A 82 -12.83 -26.12 26.14
CA TYR A 82 -13.58 -27.28 25.64
C TYR A 82 -12.77 -28.56 25.49
N ARG A 83 -11.46 -28.46 25.51
CA ARG A 83 -10.55 -29.60 25.50
C ARG A 83 -10.78 -30.57 26.67
N GLU A 84 -11.12 -30.03 27.81
CA GLU A 84 -11.42 -30.85 29.01
C GLU A 84 -12.71 -31.66 28.87
N LEU A 85 -13.58 -31.27 27.90
CA LEU A 85 -14.86 -31.93 27.64
C LEU A 85 -14.79 -33.08 26.62
N GLY A 86 -13.59 -33.44 26.09
CA GLY A 86 -13.39 -34.63 25.27
C GLY A 86 -13.96 -34.61 23.86
N MET A 87 -14.32 -33.43 23.31
CA MET A 87 -15.09 -33.30 22.08
C MET A 87 -14.25 -33.28 20.77
N SER A 88 -12.98 -33.65 20.75
CA SER A 88 -12.18 -33.61 19.52
C SER A 88 -11.36 -34.87 19.32
N ASP A 89 -11.62 -35.57 18.20
CA ASP A 89 -11.07 -36.91 17.91
C ASP A 89 -9.65 -36.95 17.31
N THR A 90 -9.08 -35.79 16.88
CA THR A 90 -7.76 -35.76 16.26
C THR A 90 -6.74 -34.98 17.09
N ALA A 91 -5.53 -35.53 17.27
CA ALA A 91 -4.44 -34.86 18.01
C ALA A 91 -4.06 -33.48 17.43
N VAL A 92 -4.16 -33.30 16.13
CA VAL A 92 -3.85 -32.06 15.40
C VAL A 92 -4.87 -30.95 15.73
N SER A 93 -6.18 -31.25 15.72
CA SER A 93 -7.22 -30.28 16.05
C SER A 93 -7.18 -29.86 17.52
N ARG A 94 -6.76 -30.78 18.38
CA ARG A 94 -6.74 -30.59 19.83
C ARG A 94 -5.70 -29.56 20.30
N TRP A 95 -4.54 -29.46 19.65
CA TRP A 95 -3.44 -28.57 20.08
C TRP A 95 -3.19 -27.42 19.12
N LEU A 96 -3.15 -27.71 17.84
CA LEU A 96 -2.74 -26.73 16.84
C LEU A 96 -3.78 -25.62 16.67
N LEU A 97 -5.05 -25.98 16.61
CA LEU A 97 -6.14 -25.04 16.33
C LEU A 97 -6.27 -23.95 17.41
N PRO A 98 -6.34 -24.26 18.72
CA PRO A 98 -6.39 -23.24 19.76
C PRO A 98 -5.16 -22.33 19.77
N VAL A 99 -3.97 -22.88 19.58
CA VAL A 99 -2.72 -22.11 19.52
C VAL A 99 -2.72 -21.16 18.34
N VAL A 100 -3.10 -21.63 17.15
CA VAL A 100 -3.17 -20.79 15.95
C VAL A 100 -4.15 -19.63 16.12
N PHE A 101 -5.36 -19.89 16.64
CA PHE A 101 -6.36 -18.83 16.90
C PHE A 101 -5.87 -17.83 17.94
N THR A 102 -5.23 -18.28 19.01
CA THR A 102 -4.70 -17.41 20.06
C THR A 102 -3.60 -16.51 19.52
N VAL A 103 -2.62 -17.07 18.80
CA VAL A 103 -1.52 -16.30 18.19
C VAL A 103 -2.06 -15.33 17.14
N MET A 104 -2.95 -15.79 16.27
CA MET A 104 -3.55 -14.94 15.23
C MET A 104 -4.35 -13.77 15.84
N GLY A 105 -5.14 -14.02 16.87
CA GLY A 105 -5.87 -12.99 17.60
C GLY A 105 -4.95 -11.93 18.21
N LEU A 106 -3.85 -12.34 18.85
CA LEU A 106 -2.84 -11.43 19.38
C LEU A 106 -2.18 -10.58 18.29
N VAL A 107 -1.79 -11.20 17.19
CA VAL A 107 -1.16 -10.48 16.04
C VAL A 107 -2.11 -9.42 15.47
N LEU A 108 -3.39 -9.73 15.31
CA LEU A 108 -4.40 -8.77 14.83
C LEU A 108 -4.59 -7.60 15.79
N ILE A 109 -4.66 -7.86 17.11
CA ILE A 109 -4.81 -6.81 18.13
C ILE A 109 -3.57 -5.90 18.12
N ILE A 110 -2.38 -6.47 18.24
CA ILE A 110 -1.13 -5.72 18.30
C ILE A 110 -0.94 -4.90 17.03
N GLY A 111 -1.14 -5.52 15.85
CA GLY A 111 -1.06 -4.85 14.57
C GLY A 111 -2.05 -3.68 14.45
N GLY A 112 -3.30 -3.89 14.86
CA GLY A 112 -4.34 -2.86 14.89
C GLY A 112 -3.99 -1.69 15.81
N ILE A 113 -3.49 -1.96 17.01
CA ILE A 113 -3.06 -0.93 17.97
C ILE A 113 -1.89 -0.12 17.44
N ILE A 114 -0.85 -0.76 16.89
CA ILE A 114 0.32 -0.08 16.32
C ILE A 114 -0.11 0.88 15.21
N GLU A 115 -0.97 0.43 14.30
CA GLU A 115 -1.46 1.26 13.21
C GLU A 115 -2.32 2.43 13.70
N LEU A 116 -3.15 2.21 14.73
CA LEU A 116 -3.95 3.26 15.37
C LEU A 116 -3.05 4.32 16.00
N ILE A 117 -2.01 3.92 16.74
CA ILE A 117 -1.01 4.83 17.32
C ILE A 117 -0.31 5.64 16.23
N ARG A 118 0.08 5.01 15.11
CA ARG A 118 0.70 5.71 13.96
C ARG A 118 -0.20 6.77 13.34
N ILE A 119 -1.52 6.51 13.31
CA ILE A 119 -2.49 7.48 12.82
C ILE A 119 -2.65 8.65 13.81
N ILE A 120 -2.79 8.35 15.10
CA ILE A 120 -2.95 9.37 16.15
C ILE A 120 -1.71 10.28 16.21
N ASN A 121 -0.52 9.70 16.13
CA ASN A 121 0.75 10.45 16.13
C ASN A 121 1.00 11.21 14.81
N GLY A 122 0.12 11.12 13.82
CA GLY A 122 0.26 11.83 12.55
C GLY A 122 1.49 11.40 11.72
N SER A 123 2.13 10.26 12.05
CA SER A 123 3.33 9.79 11.36
C SER A 123 3.08 9.53 9.87
N LYS A 124 1.89 9.06 9.52
CA LYS A 124 1.48 8.86 8.11
C LYS A 124 1.32 10.21 7.41
N ALA A 125 0.64 11.16 8.04
CA ALA A 125 0.44 12.51 7.48
C ALA A 125 1.78 13.20 7.21
N LYS A 126 2.73 13.14 8.15
CA LYS A 126 4.10 13.69 7.95
C LYS A 126 4.83 13.05 6.77
N LYS A 127 4.75 11.72 6.62
CA LYS A 127 5.35 11.02 5.48
C LYS A 127 4.74 11.44 4.14
N TRP A 128 3.43 11.60 4.10
CA TRP A 128 2.72 12.07 2.90
C TRP A 128 3.09 13.51 2.56
N GLU A 129 3.15 14.38 3.56
CA GLU A 129 3.57 15.76 3.36
C GLU A 129 5.02 15.86 2.85
N GLN A 130 5.94 15.08 3.38
CA GLN A 130 7.31 15.00 2.86
C GLN A 130 7.35 14.56 1.38
N LYS A 131 6.57 13.54 1.01
CA LYS A 131 6.47 13.09 -0.39
C LYS A 131 5.85 14.16 -1.29
N ARG A 132 4.84 14.89 -0.80
CA ARG A 132 4.23 16.01 -1.51
C ARG A 132 5.23 17.13 -1.73
N GLN A 133 6.00 17.51 -0.71
CA GLN A 133 7.05 18.52 -0.83
C GLN A 133 8.13 18.10 -1.86
N GLN A 134 8.52 16.82 -1.87
CA GLN A 134 9.43 16.29 -2.89
C GLN A 134 8.82 16.36 -4.30
N SER A 135 7.52 16.12 -4.45
CA SER A 135 6.80 16.26 -5.72
C SER A 135 6.80 17.72 -6.18
N VAL A 136 6.46 18.66 -5.28
CA VAL A 136 6.53 20.11 -5.56
C VAL A 136 7.95 20.55 -5.96
N ALA A 137 8.96 20.07 -5.24
CA ALA A 137 10.36 20.41 -5.54
C ALA A 137 10.79 19.93 -6.95
N ARG A 138 10.32 18.74 -7.39
CA ARG A 138 10.56 18.27 -8.77
C ARG A 138 9.84 19.14 -9.81
N LEU A 139 8.59 19.51 -9.54
CA LEU A 139 7.79 20.33 -10.46
C LEU A 139 8.25 21.78 -10.57
N ARG A 140 8.98 22.31 -9.57
CA ARG A 140 9.64 23.63 -9.67
C ARG A 140 10.73 23.67 -10.73
N ASN A 141 11.25 22.51 -11.17
CA ASN A 141 12.13 22.46 -12.33
C ASN A 141 11.27 22.53 -13.60
N SER A 142 11.32 23.66 -14.30
CA SER A 142 10.52 23.91 -15.52
C SER A 142 10.77 22.86 -16.60
N ASP A 143 12.01 22.41 -16.79
CA ASP A 143 12.34 21.38 -17.79
C ASP A 143 11.61 20.05 -17.47
N TYR A 144 11.53 19.69 -16.20
CA TYR A 144 10.81 18.50 -15.77
C TYR A 144 9.29 18.65 -15.98
N ALA A 145 8.73 19.81 -15.59
CA ALA A 145 7.31 20.09 -15.76
C ALA A 145 6.91 20.10 -17.24
N TRP A 146 7.71 20.70 -18.12
CA TRP A 146 7.49 20.70 -19.56
C TRP A 146 7.57 19.29 -20.17
N LYS A 147 8.53 18.46 -19.77
CA LYS A 147 8.63 17.06 -20.21
C LYS A 147 7.39 16.26 -19.80
N LEU A 148 6.87 16.48 -18.61
CA LEU A 148 5.63 15.85 -18.16
C LEU A 148 4.43 16.29 -18.99
N LYS A 149 4.30 17.59 -19.28
CA LYS A 149 3.21 18.12 -20.11
C LYS A 149 3.28 17.58 -21.55
N GLN A 150 4.47 17.56 -22.15
CA GLN A 150 4.67 16.98 -23.49
C GLN A 150 4.31 15.49 -23.56
N ALA A 151 4.50 14.77 -22.45
CA ALA A 151 4.13 13.38 -22.33
C ALA A 151 2.64 13.15 -22.00
N GLY A 152 1.81 14.22 -22.02
CA GLY A 152 0.36 14.16 -21.81
C GLY A 152 -0.07 14.12 -20.33
N TYR A 153 0.83 14.47 -19.39
CA TYR A 153 0.48 14.54 -17.98
C TYR A 153 -0.21 15.89 -17.66
N PRO A 154 -1.27 15.92 -16.83
CA PRO A 154 -2.04 17.14 -16.55
C PRO A 154 -1.29 18.08 -15.58
N VAL A 155 -0.23 18.74 -16.08
CA VAL A 155 0.57 19.66 -15.26
C VAL A 155 -0.11 21.02 -15.17
N PRO A 156 -0.37 21.55 -13.96
CA PRO A 156 -0.90 22.89 -13.76
C PRO A 156 0.02 23.98 -14.34
N GLU A 157 -0.56 25.06 -14.85
CA GLU A 157 0.20 26.15 -15.50
C GLU A 157 1.18 26.87 -14.55
N GLU A 158 0.90 26.84 -13.27
CA GLU A 158 1.77 27.43 -12.23
C GLU A 158 3.18 26.84 -12.21
N TYR A 159 3.37 25.60 -12.66
CA TYR A 159 4.67 24.93 -12.73
C TYR A 159 5.37 25.07 -14.09
N LEU A 160 4.74 25.72 -15.05
CA LEU A 160 5.25 25.88 -16.41
C LEU A 160 5.88 27.26 -16.67
N ARG A 161 5.89 28.10 -15.65
CA ARG A 161 6.43 29.48 -15.70
C ARG A 161 7.91 29.51 -15.38
#